data_5e7332a5f3393cc032f84096d347837b
#
_entry.id   5e7332a5f3393cc032f84096d347837b
#
_cell.length_a   1.000
_cell.length_b   1.000
_cell.length_c   1.000
_cell.angle_alpha   90.00
_cell.angle_beta   90.00
_cell.angle_gamma   90.00
#
_symmetry.space_group_name_H-M   'P 1'
#
loop_
_entity.id
_entity.type
_entity.pdbx_description
1 polymer ?
#
loop_
_entity_poly.entity_id
_entity_poly.type
_entity_poly.pdbx_seq_one_letter_code
_entity_poly.pdbx_strand_id
1 'polypeptide(L)'
;MEYILIFITAIFVNNIVLSQFLGICPFLGVSKKVETAMGMGAAVAFVLTLATIVTYVIQKFVLDAFGLGYLQTIAFILVIAALVQMVEIILKKVSPSLYQALGVFLPLITTNCCILGVTILVIQKNYDLLTGVVYAFSTALGFALALIVFAGIREQLSLVNIPKGMRGMSIALVTAGLLAMAFMGFSGVDKGLAVLFGLN
;
A
#
# COMPACT_ATOMS: atom_id res chain seq x y z
N MET A 1 10.28 1.70 21.35
CA MET A 1 11.39 1.91 20.42
C MET A 1 11.20 1.10 19.13
N GLU A 2 10.87 -0.19 19.22
CA GLU A 2 10.64 -1.05 18.05
C GLU A 2 9.58 -0.52 17.07
N TYR A 3 8.46 -0.01 17.57
CA TYR A 3 7.40 0.53 16.71
C TYR A 3 7.81 1.75 15.89
N ILE A 4 8.69 2.61 16.45
CA ILE A 4 9.21 3.78 15.73
C ILE A 4 10.14 3.33 14.60
N LEU A 5 10.96 2.32 14.86
CA LEU A 5 11.85 1.74 13.85
C LEU A 5 11.03 1.10 12.72
N ILE A 6 10.00 0.32 13.05
CA ILE A 6 9.08 -0.28 12.07
C ILE A 6 8.41 0.81 11.23
N PHE A 7 7.98 1.91 11.86
CA PHE A 7 7.32 3.03 11.19
C PHE A 7 8.24 3.70 10.18
N ILE A 8 9.46 4.06 10.57
CA ILE A 8 10.44 4.71 9.68
C ILE A 8 10.86 3.76 8.56
N THR A 9 11.14 2.50 8.89
CA THR A 9 11.57 1.50 7.92
C THR A 9 10.50 1.22 6.89
N ALA A 10 9.23 1.09 7.28
CA ALA A 10 8.12 0.80 6.39
C ALA A 10 7.78 1.97 5.44
N ILE A 11 8.00 3.22 5.88
CA ILE A 11 7.68 4.40 5.06
C ILE A 11 8.80 4.71 4.08
N PHE A 12 10.06 4.74 4.54
CA PHE A 12 11.19 5.27 3.75
C PHE A 12 12.07 4.18 3.16
N VAL A 13 12.48 3.19 3.96
CA VAL A 13 13.46 2.18 3.55
C VAL A 13 12.83 1.08 2.73
N ASN A 14 11.81 0.43 3.28
CA ASN A 14 11.07 -0.65 2.65
C ASN A 14 9.68 -0.18 2.17
N ASN A 15 9.65 0.92 1.42
CA ASN A 15 8.41 1.40 0.84
C ASN A 15 7.83 0.32 -0.07
N ILE A 16 6.59 -0.09 0.22
CA ILE A 16 5.94 -1.23 -0.45
C ILE A 16 5.82 -1.05 -1.97
N VAL A 17 5.66 0.19 -2.45
CA VAL A 17 5.53 0.50 -3.87
C VAL A 17 6.89 0.58 -4.55
N LEU A 18 7.81 1.36 -3.99
CA LEU A 18 9.05 1.74 -4.63
C LEU A 18 10.18 0.72 -4.44
N SER A 19 10.15 -0.03 -3.33
CA SER A 19 11.13 -1.08 -3.03
C SER A 19 10.65 -2.48 -3.41
N GLN A 20 9.38 -2.81 -3.14
CA GLN A 20 8.82 -4.14 -3.38
C GLN A 20 7.95 -4.23 -4.63
N PHE A 21 7.69 -3.12 -5.30
CA PHE A 21 6.86 -3.01 -6.50
C PHE A 21 5.43 -3.56 -6.35
N LEU A 22 4.90 -3.49 -5.12
CA LEU A 22 3.52 -3.88 -4.83
C LEU A 22 2.59 -2.67 -4.84
N GLY A 23 1.39 -2.83 -5.43
CA GLY A 23 0.43 -1.74 -5.56
C GLY A 23 0.69 -0.80 -6.75
N ILE A 24 1.35 -1.28 -7.80
CA ILE A 24 1.64 -0.49 -9.00
C ILE A 24 0.36 -0.12 -9.76
N CYS A 25 -0.66 -0.99 -9.77
CA CYS A 25 -1.91 -0.73 -10.49
C CYS A 25 -2.60 0.57 -10.04
N PRO A 26 -2.89 0.78 -8.74
CA PRO A 26 -3.41 2.07 -8.28
C PRO A 26 -2.37 3.19 -8.36
N PHE A 27 -1.08 2.88 -8.17
CA PHE A 27 0.00 3.85 -8.25
C PHE A 27 0.07 4.53 -9.64
N LEU A 28 -0.04 3.78 -10.72
CA LEU A 28 -0.05 4.32 -12.08
C LEU A 28 -1.44 4.83 -12.50
N GLY A 29 -2.50 4.17 -12.05
CA GLY A 29 -3.87 4.45 -12.48
C GLY A 29 -4.45 5.73 -11.88
N VAL A 30 -4.23 5.97 -10.59
CA VAL A 30 -4.91 7.03 -9.82
C VAL A 30 -4.05 8.29 -9.62
N SER A 31 -2.78 8.26 -9.98
CA SER A 31 -1.81 9.34 -9.74
C SER A 31 -1.85 10.50 -10.76
N LYS A 32 -2.99 10.73 -11.43
CA LYS A 32 -3.13 11.87 -12.38
C LYS A 32 -3.34 13.19 -11.68
N LYS A 33 -3.95 13.20 -10.49
CA LYS A 33 -4.22 14.39 -9.66
C LYS A 33 -3.89 14.08 -8.22
N VAL A 34 -3.29 15.04 -7.51
CA VAL A 34 -2.92 14.91 -6.09
C VAL A 34 -4.15 14.68 -5.22
N GLU A 35 -5.28 15.30 -5.54
CA GLU A 35 -6.54 15.15 -4.79
C GLU A 35 -7.08 13.71 -4.80
N THR A 36 -7.09 13.07 -5.97
CA THR A 36 -7.49 11.65 -6.10
C THR A 36 -6.47 10.72 -5.47
N ALA A 37 -5.19 11.06 -5.50
CA ALA A 37 -4.12 10.31 -4.87
C ALA A 37 -4.25 10.31 -3.33
N MET A 38 -4.58 11.46 -2.72
CA MET A 38 -4.83 11.53 -1.27
C MET A 38 -6.05 10.69 -0.86
N GLY A 39 -7.15 10.79 -1.59
CA GLY A 39 -8.35 10.00 -1.34
C GLY A 39 -8.10 8.50 -1.43
N MET A 40 -7.35 8.08 -2.45
CA MET A 40 -6.96 6.69 -2.63
C MET A 40 -6.01 6.21 -1.53
N GLY A 41 -5.04 7.03 -1.12
CA GLY A 41 -4.13 6.71 -0.02
C GLY A 41 -4.85 6.48 1.30
N ALA A 42 -5.82 7.35 1.63
CA ALA A 42 -6.64 7.21 2.83
C ALA A 42 -7.53 5.95 2.77
N ALA A 43 -8.15 5.67 1.61
CA ALA A 43 -8.97 4.47 1.43
C ALA A 43 -8.14 3.19 1.57
N VAL A 44 -6.95 3.15 0.97
CA VAL A 44 -6.04 2.00 1.11
C VAL A 44 -5.57 1.84 2.54
N ALA A 45 -5.26 2.92 3.26
CA ALA A 45 -4.86 2.85 4.67
C ALA A 45 -5.96 2.24 5.55
N PHE A 46 -7.20 2.63 5.35
CA PHE A 46 -8.34 2.09 6.07
C PHE A 46 -8.56 0.60 5.76
N VAL A 47 -8.63 0.25 4.47
CA VAL A 47 -8.86 -1.13 4.04
C VAL A 47 -7.71 -2.04 4.45
N LEU A 48 -6.45 -1.60 4.32
CA LEU A 48 -5.28 -2.39 4.68
C LEU A 48 -5.25 -2.72 6.17
N THR A 49 -5.57 -1.75 7.01
CA THR A 49 -5.61 -1.95 8.47
C THR A 49 -6.70 -2.95 8.85
N LEU A 50 -7.91 -2.78 8.31
CA LEU A 50 -9.02 -3.72 8.52
C LEU A 50 -8.69 -5.13 7.99
N ALA A 51 -8.16 -5.21 6.77
CA ALA A 51 -7.80 -6.48 6.15
C ALA A 51 -6.76 -7.24 6.98
N THR A 52 -5.75 -6.54 7.51
CA THR A 52 -4.73 -7.17 8.36
C THR A 52 -5.31 -7.75 9.63
N ILE A 53 -6.23 -7.07 10.29
CA ILE A 53 -6.89 -7.57 11.50
C ILE A 53 -7.69 -8.84 11.18
N VAL A 54 -8.54 -8.78 10.17
CA VAL A 54 -9.44 -9.89 9.82
C VAL A 54 -8.67 -11.09 9.29
N THR A 55 -7.69 -10.88 8.41
CA THR A 55 -6.86 -11.97 7.87
C THR A 55 -6.00 -12.63 8.96
N TYR A 56 -5.48 -11.87 9.92
CA TYR A 56 -4.76 -12.42 11.07
C TYR A 56 -5.64 -13.32 11.92
N VAL A 57 -6.86 -12.90 12.22
CA VAL A 57 -7.83 -13.69 12.98
C VAL A 57 -8.17 -14.99 12.23
N ILE A 58 -8.44 -14.88 10.93
CA ILE A 58 -8.77 -16.05 10.09
C ILE A 58 -7.57 -17.00 10.00
N GLN A 59 -6.36 -16.49 9.84
CA GLN A 59 -5.16 -17.31 9.82
C GLN A 59 -5.07 -18.14 11.10
N LYS A 60 -5.15 -17.47 12.26
CA LYS A 60 -4.90 -18.10 13.56
C LYS A 60 -6.01 -19.07 13.99
N PHE A 61 -7.28 -18.73 13.73
CA PHE A 61 -8.42 -19.52 14.17
C PHE A 61 -8.91 -20.57 13.16
N VAL A 62 -8.68 -20.35 11.87
CA VAL A 62 -9.18 -21.24 10.81
C VAL A 62 -8.04 -22.00 10.14
N LEU A 63 -7.08 -21.30 9.53
CA LEU A 63 -6.06 -21.96 8.73
C LEU A 63 -5.08 -22.79 9.58
N ASP A 64 -4.64 -22.24 10.70
CA ASP A 64 -3.70 -22.95 11.58
C ASP A 64 -4.39 -24.10 12.31
N ALA A 65 -5.67 -23.94 12.68
CA ALA A 65 -6.44 -25.00 13.33
C ALA A 65 -6.71 -26.22 12.42
N PHE A 66 -6.91 -25.98 11.11
CA PHE A 66 -7.17 -27.05 10.14
C PHE A 66 -5.93 -27.48 9.35
N GLY A 67 -4.77 -26.86 9.56
CA GLY A 67 -3.53 -27.17 8.85
C GLY A 67 -3.57 -26.85 7.35
N LEU A 68 -4.43 -25.92 6.94
CA LEU A 68 -4.70 -25.56 5.54
C LEU A 68 -3.79 -24.40 5.05
N GLY A 69 -2.52 -24.37 5.44
CA GLY A 69 -1.58 -23.29 5.08
C GLY A 69 -1.42 -23.05 3.58
N TYR A 70 -1.60 -24.08 2.75
CA TYR A 70 -1.55 -23.95 1.29
C TYR A 70 -2.73 -23.16 0.67
N LEU A 71 -3.85 -23.03 1.38
CA LEU A 71 -5.01 -22.24 0.97
C LEU A 71 -4.98 -20.80 1.45
N GLN A 72 -3.92 -20.38 2.15
CA GLN A 72 -3.77 -19.06 2.77
C GLN A 72 -4.04 -17.93 1.76
N THR A 73 -3.39 -17.97 0.60
CA THR A 73 -3.51 -16.90 -0.42
C THR A 73 -4.94 -16.79 -0.95
N ILE A 74 -5.59 -17.93 -1.23
CA ILE A 74 -6.96 -17.95 -1.76
C ILE A 74 -7.94 -17.43 -0.72
N ALA A 75 -7.80 -17.86 0.53
CA ALA A 75 -8.63 -17.41 1.64
C ALA A 75 -8.47 -15.89 1.86
N PHE A 76 -7.26 -15.36 1.81
CA PHE A 76 -7.00 -13.94 1.99
C PHE A 76 -7.59 -13.09 0.86
N ILE A 77 -7.45 -13.52 -0.39
CA ILE A 77 -8.06 -12.83 -1.54
C ILE A 77 -9.58 -12.76 -1.38
N LEU A 78 -10.22 -13.86 -1.01
CA LEU A 78 -11.67 -13.93 -0.83
C LEU A 78 -12.13 -13.00 0.29
N VAL A 79 -11.45 -13.02 1.41
CA VAL A 79 -11.77 -12.17 2.58
C VAL A 79 -11.57 -10.69 2.26
N ILE A 80 -10.47 -10.33 1.62
CA ILE A 80 -10.18 -8.94 1.22
C ILE A 80 -11.24 -8.46 0.22
N ALA A 81 -11.61 -9.29 -0.76
CA ALA A 81 -12.66 -8.96 -1.70
C ALA A 81 -14.02 -8.71 -1.00
N ALA A 82 -14.42 -9.55 -0.06
CA ALA A 82 -15.65 -9.39 0.71
C ALA A 82 -15.61 -8.11 1.57
N LEU A 83 -14.49 -7.81 2.22
CA LEU A 83 -14.32 -6.58 3.01
C LEU A 83 -14.42 -5.32 2.15
N VAL A 84 -13.76 -5.30 1.00
CA VAL A 84 -13.80 -4.13 0.10
C VAL A 84 -15.20 -3.91 -0.46
N GLN A 85 -15.92 -4.97 -0.81
CA GLN A 85 -17.33 -4.87 -1.23
C GLN A 85 -18.21 -4.28 -0.13
N MET A 86 -18.00 -4.68 1.12
CA MET A 86 -18.70 -4.10 2.26
C MET A 86 -18.39 -2.61 2.42
N VAL A 87 -17.11 -2.23 2.35
CA VAL A 87 -16.66 -0.83 2.41
C VAL A 87 -17.25 0.00 1.27
N GLU A 88 -17.34 -0.56 0.06
CA GLU A 88 -17.96 0.08 -1.10
C GLU A 88 -19.42 0.44 -0.84
N ILE A 89 -20.21 -0.50 -0.32
CA ILE A 89 -21.63 -0.27 0.01
C ILE A 89 -21.77 0.81 1.08
N ILE A 90 -20.88 0.83 2.08
CA ILE A 90 -20.87 1.84 3.13
C ILE A 90 -20.53 3.23 2.56
N LEU A 91 -19.47 3.33 1.76
CA LEU A 91 -19.04 4.58 1.11
C LEU A 91 -20.13 5.17 0.21
N LYS A 92 -20.83 4.32 -0.53
CA LYS A 92 -21.95 4.74 -1.39
C LYS A 92 -23.08 5.41 -0.61
N LYS A 93 -23.30 4.97 0.64
CA LYS A 93 -24.36 5.52 1.51
C LYS A 93 -23.91 6.75 2.30
N VAL A 94 -22.65 6.75 2.78
CA VAL A 94 -22.15 7.79 3.72
C VAL A 94 -21.60 9.00 2.97
N SER A 95 -20.92 8.80 1.86
CA SER A 95 -20.27 9.89 1.11
C SER A 95 -20.37 9.68 -0.41
N PRO A 96 -21.51 10.08 -1.04
CA PRO A 96 -21.72 9.93 -2.47
C PRO A 96 -20.71 10.70 -3.32
N SER A 97 -20.20 11.84 -2.86
CA SER A 97 -19.20 12.63 -3.58
C SER A 97 -17.85 11.93 -3.63
N LEU A 98 -17.43 11.33 -2.52
CA LEU A 98 -16.19 10.54 -2.47
C LEU A 98 -16.34 9.24 -3.29
N TYR A 99 -17.52 8.64 -3.27
CA TYR A 99 -17.83 7.47 -4.12
C TYR A 99 -17.76 7.82 -5.60
N GLN A 100 -18.25 8.98 -6.04
CA GLN A 100 -18.13 9.41 -7.44
C GLN A 100 -16.68 9.67 -7.85
N ALA A 101 -15.86 10.22 -6.96
CA ALA A 101 -14.44 10.43 -7.21
C ALA A 101 -13.62 9.13 -7.26
N LEU A 102 -13.94 8.17 -6.40
CA LEU A 102 -13.22 6.89 -6.24
C LEU A 102 -13.91 5.71 -6.93
N GLY A 103 -15.17 5.83 -7.36
CA GLY A 103 -16.01 4.72 -7.81
C GLY A 103 -15.44 3.91 -8.98
N VAL A 104 -14.77 4.57 -9.92
CA VAL A 104 -14.06 3.90 -11.04
C VAL A 104 -12.80 3.18 -10.56
N PHE A 105 -12.24 3.57 -9.40
CA PHE A 105 -10.98 3.05 -8.87
C PHE A 105 -11.18 2.01 -7.75
N LEU A 106 -12.42 1.77 -7.31
CA LEU A 106 -12.75 0.76 -6.29
C LEU A 106 -12.29 -0.66 -6.67
N PRO A 107 -12.44 -1.12 -7.92
CA PRO A 107 -11.86 -2.40 -8.33
C PRO A 107 -10.34 -2.48 -8.15
N LEU A 108 -9.64 -1.35 -8.27
CA LEU A 108 -8.19 -1.27 -8.03
C LEU A 108 -7.82 -1.41 -6.55
N ILE A 109 -8.74 -1.14 -5.63
CA ILE A 109 -8.55 -1.41 -4.19
C ILE A 109 -8.77 -2.89 -3.92
N THR A 110 -9.81 -3.49 -4.49
CA THR A 110 -10.16 -4.91 -4.29
C THR A 110 -9.04 -5.84 -4.76
N THR A 111 -8.47 -5.55 -5.93
CA THR A 111 -7.38 -6.35 -6.53
C THR A 111 -5.99 -5.79 -6.20
N ASN A 112 -5.86 -4.97 -5.16
CA ASN A 112 -4.60 -4.34 -4.81
C ASN A 112 -3.61 -5.34 -4.23
N CYS A 113 -2.55 -5.61 -4.98
CA CYS A 113 -1.47 -6.51 -4.55
C CYS A 113 -0.71 -6.01 -3.32
N CYS A 114 -0.75 -4.71 -3.00
CA CYS A 114 -0.18 -4.17 -1.78
C CYS A 114 -0.93 -4.72 -0.54
N ILE A 115 -2.26 -4.72 -0.57
CA ILE A 115 -3.08 -5.20 0.55
C ILE A 115 -2.81 -6.69 0.80
N LEU A 116 -2.86 -7.49 -0.26
CA LEU A 116 -2.55 -8.92 -0.16
C LEU A 116 -1.10 -9.17 0.29
N GLY A 117 -0.14 -8.45 -0.28
CA GLY A 117 1.27 -8.60 0.05
C GLY A 117 1.57 -8.31 1.52
N VAL A 118 1.02 -7.21 2.06
CA VAL A 118 1.22 -6.84 3.47
C VAL A 118 0.60 -7.85 4.42
N THR A 119 -0.62 -8.32 4.15
CA THR A 119 -1.27 -9.34 4.99
C THR A 119 -0.49 -10.65 5.02
N ILE A 120 0.08 -11.07 3.89
CA ILE A 120 0.96 -12.26 3.83
C ILE A 120 2.28 -12.00 4.58
N LEU A 121 2.90 -10.83 4.40
CA LEU A 121 4.16 -10.48 5.07
C LEU A 121 4.02 -10.44 6.60
N VAL A 122 2.90 -9.98 7.13
CA VAL A 122 2.61 -9.97 8.57
C VAL A 122 2.64 -11.39 9.13
N ILE A 123 2.06 -12.35 8.43
CA ILE A 123 2.06 -13.76 8.84
C ILE A 123 3.45 -14.38 8.68
N GLN A 124 4.13 -14.15 7.56
CA GLN A 124 5.47 -14.71 7.29
C GLN A 124 6.52 -14.22 8.30
N LYS A 125 6.41 -12.96 8.75
CA LYS A 125 7.30 -12.39 9.76
C LYS A 125 6.91 -12.78 11.19
N ASN A 126 5.85 -13.56 11.36
CA ASN A 126 5.32 -13.96 12.68
C ASN A 126 5.08 -12.77 13.62
N TYR A 127 4.60 -11.65 13.06
CA TYR A 127 4.26 -10.50 13.88
C TYR A 127 3.03 -10.79 14.74
N ASP A 128 3.05 -10.28 15.97
CA ASP A 128 1.85 -10.28 16.80
C ASP A 128 0.79 -9.33 16.22
N LEU A 129 -0.47 -9.50 16.59
CA LEU A 129 -1.60 -8.72 16.08
C LEU A 129 -1.31 -7.20 16.13
N LEU A 130 -0.84 -6.71 17.28
CA LEU A 130 -0.57 -5.30 17.49
C LEU A 130 0.56 -4.79 16.58
N THR A 131 1.66 -5.54 16.52
CA THR A 131 2.81 -5.22 15.64
C THR A 131 2.41 -5.31 14.17
N GLY A 132 1.57 -6.29 13.80
CA GLY A 132 1.04 -6.44 12.45
C GLY A 132 0.18 -5.26 12.02
N VAL A 133 -0.68 -4.76 12.90
CA VAL A 133 -1.53 -3.58 12.64
C VAL A 133 -0.68 -2.31 12.50
N VAL A 134 0.30 -2.11 13.38
CA VAL A 134 1.24 -0.96 13.27
C VAL A 134 2.04 -1.03 11.98
N TYR A 135 2.53 -2.21 11.61
CA TYR A 135 3.25 -2.42 10.35
C TYR A 135 2.37 -2.13 9.13
N ALA A 136 1.12 -2.62 9.12
CA ALA A 136 0.17 -2.39 8.04
C ALA A 136 -0.17 -0.90 7.90
N PHE A 137 -0.45 -0.21 9.01
CA PHE A 137 -0.72 1.22 9.00
C PHE A 137 0.47 2.05 8.53
N SER A 138 1.68 1.72 9.01
CA SER A 138 2.91 2.38 8.57
C SER A 138 3.18 2.18 7.08
N THR A 139 2.97 0.97 6.58
CA THR A 139 3.11 0.65 5.16
C THR A 139 2.08 1.38 4.30
N ALA A 140 0.86 1.53 4.80
CA ALA A 140 -0.18 2.30 4.11
C ALA A 140 0.15 3.79 4.03
N LEU A 141 0.75 4.36 5.06
CA LEU A 141 1.26 5.73 5.02
C LEU A 141 2.43 5.88 4.02
N GLY A 142 3.32 4.89 3.96
CA GLY A 142 4.38 4.85 2.94
C GLY A 142 3.83 4.76 1.52
N PHE A 143 2.78 3.96 1.32
CA PHE A 143 2.04 3.88 0.05
C PHE A 143 1.43 5.23 -0.33
N ALA A 144 0.72 5.88 0.60
CA ALA A 144 0.09 7.19 0.37
C ALA A 144 1.13 8.25 0.04
N LEU A 145 2.25 8.30 0.78
CA LEU A 145 3.35 9.23 0.52
C LEU A 145 3.93 9.05 -0.89
N ALA A 146 4.25 7.82 -1.27
CA ALA A 146 4.76 7.52 -2.60
C ALA A 146 3.77 7.94 -3.70
N LEU A 147 2.47 7.67 -3.49
CA LEU A 147 1.40 8.02 -4.43
C LEU A 147 1.25 9.54 -4.59
N ILE A 148 1.30 10.30 -3.50
CA ILE A 148 1.18 11.76 -3.50
C ILE A 148 2.39 12.40 -4.20
N VAL A 149 3.61 11.97 -3.86
CA VAL A 149 4.84 12.47 -4.48
C VAL A 149 4.81 12.20 -6.00
N PHE A 150 4.45 11.00 -6.40
CA PHE A 150 4.36 10.63 -7.80
C PHE A 150 3.26 11.41 -8.55
N ALA A 151 2.10 11.62 -7.91
CA ALA A 151 1.03 12.41 -8.48
C ALA A 151 1.46 13.87 -8.69
N GLY A 152 2.17 14.46 -7.73
CA GLY A 152 2.73 15.81 -7.86
C GLY A 152 3.72 15.94 -9.02
N ILE A 153 4.61 14.96 -9.19
CA ILE A 153 5.55 14.93 -10.33
C ILE A 153 4.77 14.82 -11.66
N ARG A 154 3.77 13.97 -11.74
CA ARG A 154 2.96 13.81 -12.97
C ARG A 154 2.16 15.05 -13.29
N GLU A 155 1.63 15.73 -12.29
CA GLU A 155 0.89 16.99 -12.48
C GLU A 155 1.82 18.07 -13.04
N GLN A 156 3.03 18.21 -12.53
CA GLN A 156 4.06 19.11 -13.07
C GLN A 156 4.47 18.72 -14.49
N LEU A 157 4.68 17.45 -14.77
CA LEU A 157 5.04 16.95 -16.10
C LEU A 157 3.93 17.21 -17.14
N SER A 158 2.68 17.29 -16.73
CA SER A 158 1.57 17.61 -17.63
C SER A 158 1.61 19.03 -18.19
N LEU A 159 2.30 19.94 -17.49
CA LEU A 159 2.49 21.36 -17.89
C LEU A 159 3.69 21.56 -18.81
N VAL A 160 4.58 20.57 -18.93
CA VAL A 160 5.79 20.65 -19.75
C VAL A 160 5.55 20.03 -21.15
N ASN A 161 6.16 20.63 -22.18
CA ASN A 161 6.11 20.10 -23.54
C ASN A 161 6.95 18.83 -23.67
N ILE A 162 6.29 17.67 -23.57
CA ILE A 162 6.92 16.35 -23.71
C ILE A 162 6.79 15.91 -25.19
N PRO A 163 7.84 15.30 -25.79
CA PRO A 163 7.77 14.71 -27.12
C PRO A 163 6.60 13.73 -27.25
N LYS A 164 5.91 13.75 -28.40
CA LYS A 164 4.68 12.95 -28.64
C LYS A 164 4.85 11.45 -28.35
N GLY A 165 6.03 10.88 -28.58
CA GLY A 165 6.31 9.46 -28.34
C GLY A 165 6.45 9.04 -26.86
N MET A 166 6.75 10.00 -25.97
CA MET A 166 6.90 9.74 -24.54
C MET A 166 5.70 10.18 -23.70
N ARG A 167 4.71 10.80 -24.34
CA ARG A 167 3.53 11.34 -23.65
C ARG A 167 2.66 10.23 -23.07
N GLY A 168 2.25 10.35 -21.81
CA GLY A 168 1.32 9.43 -21.15
C GLY A 168 1.96 8.41 -20.23
N MET A 169 1.74 7.12 -20.46
CA MET A 169 2.21 6.06 -19.59
C MET A 169 3.74 5.87 -19.60
N SER A 170 4.37 6.13 -20.76
CA SER A 170 5.82 5.95 -20.92
C SER A 170 6.62 6.85 -19.98
N ILE A 171 6.29 8.14 -19.93
CA ILE A 171 6.97 9.08 -19.02
C ILE A 171 6.67 8.76 -17.54
N ALA A 172 5.46 8.27 -17.26
CA ALA A 172 5.08 7.88 -15.91
C ALA A 172 5.93 6.70 -15.41
N LEU A 173 6.20 5.71 -16.26
CA LEU A 173 7.08 4.58 -15.90
C LEU A 173 8.53 5.01 -15.68
N VAL A 174 9.05 5.90 -16.53
CA VAL A 174 10.40 6.45 -16.36
C VAL A 174 10.53 7.21 -15.05
N THR A 175 9.56 8.07 -14.74
CA THR A 175 9.56 8.83 -13.46
C THR A 175 9.37 7.93 -12.25
N ALA A 176 8.56 6.88 -12.35
CA ALA A 176 8.43 5.87 -11.29
C ALA A 176 9.75 5.14 -11.03
N GLY A 177 10.48 4.77 -12.10
CA GLY A 177 11.81 4.16 -11.99
C GLY A 177 12.84 5.08 -11.35
N LEU A 178 12.86 6.36 -11.75
CA LEU A 178 13.76 7.36 -11.15
C LEU A 178 13.42 7.58 -9.66
N LEU A 179 12.14 7.63 -9.32
CA LEU A 179 11.71 7.76 -7.93
C LEU A 179 12.09 6.53 -7.10
N ALA A 180 11.96 5.32 -7.66
CA ALA A 180 12.40 4.10 -7.01
C ALA A 180 13.91 4.09 -6.74
N MET A 181 14.72 4.52 -7.71
CA MET A 181 16.18 4.67 -7.51
C MET A 181 16.52 5.70 -6.43
N ALA A 182 15.80 6.82 -6.36
CA ALA A 182 15.98 7.80 -5.30
C ALA A 182 15.66 7.23 -3.90
N PHE A 183 14.60 6.43 -3.79
CA PHE A 183 14.26 5.75 -2.53
C PHE A 183 15.23 4.62 -2.17
N MET A 184 15.86 3.98 -3.12
CA MET A 184 16.94 3.02 -2.84
C MET A 184 18.15 3.67 -2.14
N GLY A 185 18.34 4.99 -2.26
CA GLY A 185 19.35 5.75 -1.50
C GLY A 185 19.16 5.71 0.02
N PHE A 186 17.93 5.43 0.48
CA PHE A 186 17.65 5.22 1.91
C PHE A 186 17.93 3.80 2.40
N SER A 187 18.33 2.90 1.50
CA SER A 187 18.71 1.53 1.83
C SER A 187 19.90 1.53 2.79
N GLY A 188 19.73 0.93 3.97
CA GLY A 188 20.75 0.87 5.02
C GLY A 188 20.54 1.86 6.18
N VAL A 189 19.64 2.83 6.05
CA VAL A 189 19.26 3.73 7.15
C VAL A 189 18.65 2.95 8.31
N ASP A 190 17.93 1.87 8.03
CA ASP A 190 17.38 0.94 9.01
C ASP A 190 18.45 0.33 9.91
N LYS A 191 19.57 -0.14 9.32
CA LYS A 191 20.71 -0.70 10.05
C LYS A 191 21.41 0.38 10.87
N GLY A 192 21.61 1.56 10.30
CA GLY A 192 22.19 2.71 11.01
C GLY A 192 21.36 3.14 12.22
N LEU A 193 20.02 3.21 12.06
CA LEU A 193 19.13 3.53 13.16
C LEU A 193 19.09 2.42 14.22
N ALA A 194 19.08 1.14 13.82
CA ALA A 194 19.11 0.03 14.74
C ALA A 194 20.36 0.05 15.65
N VAL A 195 21.51 0.36 15.07
CA VAL A 195 22.78 0.53 15.83
C VAL A 195 22.71 1.75 16.76
N LEU A 196 22.14 2.86 16.33
CA LEU A 196 22.01 4.08 17.12
C LEU A 196 21.06 3.92 18.31
N PHE A 197 20.02 3.07 18.17
CA PHE A 197 19.07 2.75 19.23
C PHE A 197 19.47 1.52 20.09
N GLY A 198 20.63 0.91 19.82
CA GLY A 198 21.14 -0.22 20.59
C GLY A 198 20.30 -1.51 20.48
N LEU A 199 19.52 -1.63 19.39
CA LEU A 199 18.76 -2.83 19.06
C LEU A 199 19.62 -3.74 18.18
N ASN A 200 20.55 -4.44 18.80
CA ASN A 200 21.42 -5.45 18.17
C ASN A 200 20.84 -6.82 18.34
#